data_0ae322160aad4e7dea5b0fca81c7f72f
#
_entry.id   0ae322160aad4e7dea5b0fca81c7f72f
#
_cell.length_a   1.000
_cell.length_b   1.000
_cell.length_c   1.000
_cell.angle_alpha   90.00
_cell.angle_beta   90.00
_cell.angle_gamma   90.00
#
_symmetry.space_group_name_H-M   'P 1'
#
loop_
_entity.id
_entity.type
_entity.pdbx_description
1 polymer ?
#
loop_
_entity_poly.entity_id
_entity_poly.type
_entity_poly.pdbx_seq_one_letter_code
_entity_poly.pdbx_strand_id
1 'polypeptide(L)'
;MDADTDTGTDAGRETRLPLGPSIAAAAVSAAVLLPVMWLIRTGFGVGFSSAVTLLTRPTTLEVFVNSALLVALTTAACVAIGVPLAYLTVRTDLPFRRFWTIAVSLPLVIPSYVGAFAFVSAFGPQGGFQRLLAPLGVERLPEIYGLEGTVLILTLYTYPYVYITARASLKSMDTTLIDAARTLEHDRWETFRRVTVPQIRPAVAAGALLSALYVLADFGTPSIMRYDVFTRVIFVEFGTFGRDTAVLLSLQLVAVTVFILWLEARIRGEERTTAGGRSRALVKLGRWRYPAVIPVAAVAGLALVVPVAILLSWLGASSGASQPLSVQWSYAFNSVTVSAAAAAVAVVAGIPVAYLSARYGGRLPGVF
;
A
#
# COMPACT_ATOMS: atom_id res chain seq x y z
N MET A 1 -46.27 43.81 33.67
CA MET A 1 -45.83 44.12 32.29
C MET A 1 -44.88 43.02 31.90
N ASP A 2 -45.52 42.03 31.35
CA ASP A 2 -44.97 40.69 31.12
C ASP A 2 -43.95 40.71 29.98
N ALA A 3 -42.79 40.14 30.23
CA ALA A 3 -41.82 39.80 29.19
C ALA A 3 -41.85 38.28 29.03
N ASP A 4 -42.59 37.85 28.01
CA ASP A 4 -42.68 36.50 27.51
C ASP A 4 -41.29 36.05 26.99
N THR A 5 -40.68 35.12 27.72
CA THR A 5 -39.52 34.37 27.28
C THR A 5 -40.04 33.18 26.47
N ASP A 6 -40.16 33.39 25.18
CA ASP A 6 -40.41 32.32 24.20
C ASP A 6 -39.14 31.43 24.10
N THR A 7 -39.09 30.43 24.98
CA THR A 7 -38.16 29.30 24.83
C THR A 7 -38.72 28.32 23.80
N GLY A 8 -38.66 28.72 22.53
CA GLY A 8 -39.02 27.87 21.41
C GLY A 8 -38.15 26.61 21.38
N THR A 9 -38.79 25.54 21.80
CA THR A 9 -38.37 24.16 21.69
C THR A 9 -37.96 23.79 20.25
N ASP A 10 -36.68 23.84 19.98
CA ASP A 10 -36.08 23.26 18.75
C ASP A 10 -35.70 21.76 18.96
N ALA A 11 -36.54 21.05 19.71
CA ALA A 11 -36.47 19.61 19.93
C ALA A 11 -37.41 18.91 18.96
N GLY A 12 -36.91 18.52 17.78
CA GLY A 12 -37.72 17.62 16.95
C GLY A 12 -37.62 17.76 15.44
N ARG A 13 -36.53 18.29 14.90
CA ARG A 13 -36.25 17.98 13.48
C ARG A 13 -35.70 16.53 13.40
N GLU A 14 -36.63 15.57 13.35
CA GLU A 14 -36.33 14.26 12.78
C GLU A 14 -35.75 14.49 11.38
N THR A 15 -34.44 14.51 11.27
CA THR A 15 -33.75 14.60 9.99
C THR A 15 -33.98 13.28 9.26
N ARG A 16 -35.11 13.21 8.53
CA ARG A 16 -35.40 12.09 7.62
C ARG A 16 -34.21 11.95 6.67
N LEU A 17 -33.72 10.73 6.51
CA LEU A 17 -32.67 10.44 5.54
C LEU A 17 -33.13 10.91 4.15
N PRO A 18 -32.33 11.67 3.40
CA PRO A 18 -32.69 12.12 2.06
C PRO A 18 -32.82 10.92 1.14
N LEU A 19 -34.01 10.62 0.66
CA LEU A 19 -34.30 9.41 -0.13
C LEU A 19 -33.40 9.27 -1.34
N GLY A 20 -33.15 10.34 -2.12
CA GLY A 20 -32.31 10.29 -3.30
C GLY A 20 -30.88 9.83 -3.04
N PRO A 21 -30.11 10.52 -2.19
CA PRO A 21 -28.76 10.10 -1.81
C PRO A 21 -28.70 8.71 -1.15
N SER A 22 -29.74 8.34 -0.37
CA SER A 22 -29.80 7.02 0.27
C SER A 22 -29.97 5.89 -0.73
N ILE A 23 -30.86 6.05 -1.72
CA ILE A 23 -31.04 5.07 -2.80
C ILE A 23 -29.78 4.98 -3.65
N ALA A 24 -29.16 6.11 -3.99
CA ALA A 24 -27.91 6.12 -4.76
C ALA A 24 -26.78 5.41 -4.02
N ALA A 25 -26.59 5.69 -2.72
CA ALA A 25 -25.59 5.02 -1.91
C ALA A 25 -25.84 3.52 -1.77
N ALA A 26 -27.10 3.11 -1.56
CA ALA A 26 -27.47 1.70 -1.51
C ALA A 26 -27.23 0.99 -2.84
N ALA A 27 -27.52 1.63 -3.97
CA ALA A 27 -27.24 1.08 -5.30
C ALA A 27 -25.75 0.90 -5.56
N VAL A 28 -24.92 1.89 -5.18
CA VAL A 28 -23.47 1.79 -5.28
C VAL A 28 -22.92 0.68 -4.39
N SER A 29 -23.35 0.60 -3.13
CA SER A 29 -22.95 -0.45 -2.19
C SER A 29 -23.36 -1.84 -2.70
N ALA A 30 -24.57 -1.98 -3.23
CA ALA A 30 -25.05 -3.23 -3.82
C ALA A 30 -24.21 -3.63 -5.05
N ALA A 31 -23.87 -2.68 -5.93
CA ALA A 31 -23.03 -2.94 -7.09
C ALA A 31 -21.62 -3.40 -6.72
N VAL A 32 -21.01 -2.81 -5.67
CA VAL A 32 -19.68 -3.20 -5.15
C VAL A 32 -19.73 -4.58 -4.48
N LEU A 33 -20.81 -4.90 -3.76
CA LEU A 33 -20.96 -6.18 -3.06
C LEU A 33 -21.41 -7.33 -3.99
N LEU A 34 -21.98 -7.03 -5.14
CA LEU A 34 -22.52 -8.03 -6.07
C LEU A 34 -21.49 -9.10 -6.46
N PRO A 35 -20.23 -8.79 -6.82
CA PRO A 35 -19.22 -9.81 -7.13
C PRO A 35 -18.94 -10.72 -5.93
N VAL A 36 -18.89 -10.16 -4.71
CA VAL A 36 -18.64 -10.93 -3.49
C VAL A 36 -19.82 -11.86 -3.19
N MET A 37 -21.06 -11.36 -3.34
CA MET A 37 -22.28 -12.17 -3.17
C MET A 37 -22.33 -13.31 -4.19
N TRP A 38 -21.98 -13.02 -5.44
CA TRP A 38 -21.87 -14.05 -6.48
C TRP A 38 -20.84 -15.12 -6.13
N LEU A 39 -19.67 -14.70 -5.63
CA LEU A 39 -18.61 -15.60 -5.19
C LEU A 39 -19.07 -16.51 -4.03
N ILE A 40 -19.74 -15.93 -3.02
CA ILE A 40 -20.33 -16.67 -1.90
C ILE A 40 -21.34 -17.71 -2.39
N ARG A 41 -22.27 -17.28 -3.27
CA ARG A 41 -23.28 -18.18 -3.86
C ARG A 41 -22.63 -19.35 -4.60
N THR A 42 -21.60 -19.07 -5.40
CA THR A 42 -20.89 -20.09 -6.17
C THR A 42 -20.13 -21.04 -5.22
N GLY A 43 -19.54 -20.51 -4.15
CA GLY A 43 -18.87 -21.32 -3.12
C GLY A 43 -19.81 -22.30 -2.41
N PHE A 44 -21.05 -21.90 -2.13
CA PHE A 44 -22.06 -22.82 -1.60
C PHE A 44 -22.40 -23.96 -2.60
N GLY A 45 -22.28 -23.70 -3.90
CA GLY A 45 -22.49 -24.70 -4.95
C GLY A 45 -21.45 -25.81 -5.01
N VAL A 46 -20.24 -25.59 -4.47
CA VAL A 46 -19.15 -26.59 -4.45
C VAL A 46 -19.47 -27.79 -3.57
N GLY A 47 -20.36 -27.63 -2.58
CA GLY A 47 -20.71 -28.67 -1.61
C GLY A 47 -19.69 -28.80 -0.47
N PHE A 48 -20.18 -29.06 0.74
CA PHE A 48 -19.36 -29.02 1.97
C PHE A 48 -18.18 -30.01 1.97
N SER A 49 -18.41 -31.27 1.56
CA SER A 49 -17.38 -32.30 1.51
C SER A 49 -16.25 -31.97 0.53
N SER A 50 -16.60 -31.48 -0.65
CA SER A 50 -15.64 -31.05 -1.68
C SER A 50 -14.87 -29.81 -1.20
N ALA A 51 -15.55 -28.86 -0.59
CA ALA A 51 -14.92 -27.67 -0.04
C ALA A 51 -13.89 -28.02 1.05
N VAL A 52 -14.22 -28.88 2.01
CA VAL A 52 -13.27 -29.34 3.04
C VAL A 52 -12.08 -30.04 2.40
N THR A 53 -12.29 -30.93 1.45
CA THR A 53 -11.21 -31.64 0.76
C THR A 53 -10.28 -30.67 0.00
N LEU A 54 -10.84 -29.67 -0.69
CA LEU A 54 -10.05 -28.68 -1.43
C LEU A 54 -9.28 -27.75 -0.49
N LEU A 55 -9.90 -27.29 0.59
CA LEU A 55 -9.29 -26.39 1.56
C LEU A 55 -8.17 -27.04 2.39
N THR A 56 -8.27 -28.36 2.61
CA THR A 56 -7.24 -29.11 3.37
C THR A 56 -6.15 -29.71 2.49
N ARG A 57 -6.18 -29.49 1.19
CA ARG A 57 -5.10 -29.94 0.29
C ARG A 57 -3.77 -29.27 0.67
N PRO A 58 -2.67 -30.00 0.64
CA PRO A 58 -1.33 -29.43 0.89
C PRO A 58 -1.03 -28.21 0.05
N THR A 59 -1.41 -28.21 -1.23
CA THR A 59 -1.23 -27.08 -2.16
C THR A 59 -2.01 -25.83 -1.74
N THR A 60 -3.23 -25.97 -1.23
CA THR A 60 -4.04 -24.85 -0.72
C THR A 60 -3.42 -24.25 0.54
N LEU A 61 -2.95 -25.11 1.45
CA LEU A 61 -2.25 -24.66 2.65
C LEU A 61 -0.94 -23.97 2.32
N GLU A 62 -0.19 -24.47 1.33
CA GLU A 62 1.03 -23.83 0.83
C GLU A 62 0.75 -22.43 0.31
N VAL A 63 -0.27 -22.25 -0.52
CA VAL A 63 -0.69 -20.94 -1.05
C VAL A 63 -1.06 -19.97 0.08
N PHE A 64 -1.76 -20.45 1.11
CA PHE A 64 -2.09 -19.65 2.29
C PHE A 64 -0.83 -19.22 3.05
N VAL A 65 0.06 -20.16 3.34
CA VAL A 65 1.33 -19.89 4.06
C VAL A 65 2.21 -18.93 3.24
N ASN A 66 2.36 -19.19 1.93
CA ASN A 66 3.12 -18.33 1.04
C ASN A 66 2.59 -16.89 1.02
N SER A 67 1.27 -16.74 0.93
CA SER A 67 0.63 -15.41 0.96
C SER A 67 0.84 -14.72 2.31
N ALA A 68 0.68 -15.44 3.41
CA ALA A 68 0.89 -14.91 4.75
C ALA A 68 2.35 -14.49 4.99
N LEU A 69 3.31 -15.32 4.56
CA LEU A 69 4.74 -15.01 4.64
C LEU A 69 5.09 -13.79 3.78
N LEU A 70 4.60 -13.73 2.55
CA LEU A 70 4.83 -12.60 1.66
C LEU A 70 4.32 -11.30 2.28
N VAL A 71 3.09 -11.29 2.78
CA VAL A 71 2.50 -10.12 3.45
C VAL A 71 3.30 -9.72 4.68
N ALA A 72 3.62 -10.68 5.55
CA ALA A 72 4.34 -10.42 6.79
C ALA A 72 5.75 -9.86 6.54
N LEU A 73 6.54 -10.51 5.68
CA LEU A 73 7.90 -10.10 5.38
C LEU A 73 7.95 -8.76 4.66
N THR A 74 7.09 -8.57 3.63
CA THR A 74 7.04 -7.30 2.90
C THR A 74 6.61 -6.15 3.82
N THR A 75 5.57 -6.36 4.63
CA THR A 75 5.08 -5.34 5.57
C THR A 75 6.15 -4.99 6.60
N ALA A 76 6.83 -5.98 7.18
CA ALA A 76 7.93 -5.76 8.11
C ALA A 76 9.08 -4.96 7.46
N ALA A 77 9.46 -5.31 6.22
CA ALA A 77 10.48 -4.60 5.46
C ALA A 77 10.05 -3.16 5.13
N CYS A 78 8.77 -2.94 4.78
CA CYS A 78 8.23 -1.60 4.56
C CYS A 78 8.30 -0.73 5.81
N VAL A 79 8.03 -1.28 6.99
CA VAL A 79 8.16 -0.57 8.27
C VAL A 79 9.64 -0.29 8.55
N ALA A 80 10.53 -1.28 8.38
CA ALA A 80 11.96 -1.15 8.60
C ALA A 80 12.63 -0.09 7.72
N ILE A 81 12.13 0.11 6.50
CA ILE A 81 12.62 1.13 5.56
C ILE A 81 11.87 2.45 5.72
N GLY A 82 10.54 2.41 5.72
CA GLY A 82 9.68 3.60 5.69
C GLY A 82 9.82 4.49 6.93
N VAL A 83 9.90 3.90 8.13
CA VAL A 83 10.00 4.67 9.39
C VAL A 83 11.34 5.41 9.50
N PRO A 84 12.52 4.79 9.28
CA PRO A 84 13.80 5.52 9.29
C PRO A 84 13.85 6.62 8.22
N LEU A 85 13.36 6.37 7.00
CA LEU A 85 13.31 7.39 5.95
C LEU A 85 12.42 8.57 6.34
N ALA A 86 11.27 8.31 6.96
CA ALA A 86 10.38 9.35 7.48
C ALA A 86 11.07 10.18 8.58
N TYR A 87 11.75 9.53 9.50
CA TYR A 87 12.50 10.20 10.57
C TYR A 87 13.62 11.07 10.01
N LEU A 88 14.46 10.53 9.10
CA LEU A 88 15.56 11.25 8.46
C LEU A 88 15.08 12.49 7.70
N THR A 89 13.99 12.37 6.96
CA THR A 89 13.47 13.47 6.11
C THR A 89 12.67 14.52 6.88
N VAL A 90 12.13 14.20 8.07
CA VAL A 90 11.31 15.13 8.88
C VAL A 90 12.07 15.73 10.04
N ARG A 91 12.80 14.90 10.81
CA ARG A 91 13.34 15.25 12.11
C ARG A 91 14.81 15.61 12.10
N THR A 92 15.53 15.42 10.98
CA THR A 92 16.95 15.68 10.91
C THR A 92 17.31 16.81 9.94
N ASP A 93 18.53 17.29 10.03
CA ASP A 93 19.11 18.28 9.11
C ASP A 93 19.75 17.64 7.86
N LEU A 94 19.09 16.59 7.33
CA LEU A 94 19.53 15.86 6.12
C LEU A 94 19.73 16.83 4.93
N PRO A 95 20.86 16.76 4.18
CA PRO A 95 21.08 17.56 2.99
C PRO A 95 19.99 17.27 1.93
N PHE A 96 19.57 18.32 1.22
CA PHE A 96 18.55 18.20 0.14
C PHE A 96 17.25 17.51 0.58
N ARG A 97 16.81 17.69 1.82
CA ARG A 97 15.65 17.04 2.44
C ARG A 97 14.38 17.07 1.58
N ARG A 98 14.11 18.21 0.88
CA ARG A 98 12.92 18.34 0.01
C ARG A 98 13.01 17.41 -1.19
N PHE A 99 14.19 17.34 -1.82
CA PHE A 99 14.45 16.43 -2.93
C PHE A 99 14.23 14.97 -2.50
N TRP A 100 14.86 14.55 -1.38
CA TRP A 100 14.73 13.19 -0.89
C TRP A 100 13.29 12.85 -0.47
N THR A 101 12.53 13.80 0.06
CA THR A 101 11.10 13.60 0.35
C THR A 101 10.32 13.19 -0.89
N ILE A 102 10.57 13.83 -2.02
CA ILE A 102 9.92 13.51 -3.28
C ILE A 102 10.45 12.18 -3.82
N ALA A 103 11.77 12.03 -3.90
CA ALA A 103 12.41 10.85 -4.47
C ALA A 103 11.97 9.54 -3.79
N VAL A 104 11.90 9.51 -2.45
CA VAL A 104 11.45 8.30 -1.73
C VAL A 104 9.94 8.05 -1.79
N SER A 105 9.14 9.02 -2.23
CA SER A 105 7.70 8.85 -2.45
C SER A 105 7.35 8.40 -3.87
N LEU A 106 8.20 8.71 -4.85
CA LEU A 106 7.96 8.44 -6.27
C LEU A 106 7.78 6.96 -6.65
N PRO A 107 8.37 5.97 -5.95
CA PRO A 107 8.14 4.56 -6.31
C PRO A 107 6.67 4.14 -6.38
N LEU A 108 5.77 4.79 -5.63
CA LEU A 108 4.31 4.55 -5.73
C LEU A 108 3.73 4.82 -7.13
N VAL A 109 4.38 5.64 -7.94
CA VAL A 109 3.91 5.97 -9.29
C VAL A 109 4.22 4.84 -10.28
N ILE A 110 5.26 4.03 -9.98
CA ILE A 110 5.68 2.92 -10.84
C ILE A 110 4.91 1.66 -10.42
N PRO A 111 4.16 1.02 -11.33
CA PRO A 111 3.53 -0.27 -11.03
C PRO A 111 4.57 -1.32 -10.63
N SER A 112 4.32 -2.05 -9.54
CA SER A 112 5.26 -3.05 -8.99
C SER A 112 5.72 -4.09 -10.01
N TYR A 113 4.80 -4.55 -10.90
CA TYR A 113 5.13 -5.52 -11.94
C TYR A 113 6.12 -4.98 -12.99
N VAL A 114 6.14 -3.67 -13.25
CA VAL A 114 7.14 -3.05 -14.15
C VAL A 114 8.53 -3.16 -13.52
N GLY A 115 8.62 -2.89 -12.22
CA GLY A 115 9.84 -3.11 -11.45
C GLY A 115 10.25 -4.58 -11.45
N ALA A 116 9.31 -5.49 -11.19
CA ALA A 116 9.57 -6.92 -11.23
C ALA A 116 10.18 -7.37 -12.58
N PHE A 117 9.58 -6.93 -13.68
CA PHE A 117 10.04 -7.24 -15.01
C PHE A 117 11.46 -6.67 -15.28
N ALA A 118 11.71 -5.43 -14.88
CA ALA A 118 13.02 -4.82 -15.00
C ALA A 118 14.09 -5.59 -14.22
N PHE A 119 13.82 -5.93 -12.95
CA PHE A 119 14.77 -6.65 -12.11
C PHE A 119 15.02 -8.07 -12.61
N VAL A 120 13.98 -8.82 -13.00
CA VAL A 120 14.15 -10.16 -13.61
C VAL A 120 15.03 -10.09 -14.85
N SER A 121 14.81 -9.11 -15.72
CA SER A 121 15.65 -8.92 -16.90
C SER A 121 17.11 -8.55 -16.55
N ALA A 122 17.31 -7.74 -15.50
CA ALA A 122 18.65 -7.33 -15.10
C ALA A 122 19.47 -8.46 -14.46
N PHE A 123 18.82 -9.31 -13.66
CA PHE A 123 19.43 -10.45 -12.97
C PHE A 123 19.43 -11.74 -13.82
N GLY A 124 18.65 -11.78 -14.89
CA GLY A 124 18.57 -12.95 -15.76
C GLY A 124 19.89 -13.27 -16.45
N PRO A 125 19.99 -14.46 -17.07
CA PRO A 125 21.15 -14.85 -17.88
C PRO A 125 21.43 -13.81 -18.96
N GLN A 126 22.67 -13.30 -19.02
CA GLN A 126 23.08 -12.20 -19.89
C GLN A 126 22.39 -10.86 -19.61
N GLY A 127 21.79 -10.70 -18.43
CA GLY A 127 21.19 -9.47 -17.98
C GLY A 127 22.19 -8.33 -17.81
N GLY A 128 21.65 -7.09 -17.63
CA GLY A 128 22.49 -5.90 -17.52
C GLY A 128 23.48 -5.95 -16.36
N PHE A 129 23.08 -6.48 -15.19
CA PHE A 129 23.96 -6.63 -14.04
C PHE A 129 25.04 -7.68 -14.23
N GLN A 130 24.71 -8.81 -14.88
CA GLN A 130 25.72 -9.82 -15.18
C GLN A 130 26.80 -9.27 -16.11
N ARG A 131 26.42 -8.53 -17.17
CA ARG A 131 27.39 -7.89 -18.09
C ARG A 131 28.25 -6.85 -17.38
N LEU A 132 27.70 -6.10 -16.43
CA LEU A 132 28.41 -5.10 -15.66
C LEU A 132 29.43 -5.72 -14.68
N LEU A 133 29.11 -6.89 -14.12
CA LEU A 133 29.92 -7.58 -13.11
C LEU A 133 30.85 -8.66 -13.72
N ALA A 134 30.63 -9.04 -14.98
CA ALA A 134 31.49 -10.01 -15.68
C ALA A 134 32.99 -9.66 -15.64
N PRO A 135 33.42 -8.36 -15.80
CA PRO A 135 34.82 -8.00 -15.70
C PRO A 135 35.42 -8.23 -14.29
N LEU A 136 34.55 -8.34 -13.25
CA LEU A 136 34.94 -8.62 -11.87
C LEU A 136 34.95 -10.12 -11.53
N GLY A 137 34.78 -11.00 -12.55
CA GLY A 137 34.76 -12.44 -12.39
C GLY A 137 33.43 -13.04 -11.92
N VAL A 138 32.33 -12.27 -11.93
CA VAL A 138 31.00 -12.78 -11.59
C VAL A 138 30.37 -13.42 -12.82
N GLU A 139 30.45 -14.75 -12.91
CA GLU A 139 29.90 -15.51 -14.06
C GLU A 139 28.39 -15.71 -13.98
N ARG A 140 27.83 -15.78 -12.78
CA ARG A 140 26.38 -15.98 -12.54
C ARG A 140 25.89 -15.14 -11.37
N LEU A 141 24.72 -14.55 -11.54
CA LEU A 141 23.99 -13.91 -10.44
C LEU A 141 22.98 -14.91 -9.86
N PRO A 142 22.65 -14.79 -8.55
CA PRO A 142 21.56 -15.59 -7.96
C PRO A 142 20.25 -15.28 -8.67
N GLU A 143 19.42 -16.29 -8.82
CA GLU A 143 18.07 -16.12 -9.37
C GLU A 143 17.22 -15.25 -8.41
N ILE A 144 16.55 -14.27 -8.98
CA ILE A 144 15.70 -13.32 -8.20
C ILE A 144 14.25 -13.83 -8.04
N TYR A 145 13.94 -15.02 -8.55
CA TYR A 145 12.61 -15.62 -8.47
C TYR A 145 12.24 -16.08 -7.06
N GLY A 146 10.96 -16.35 -6.83
CA GLY A 146 10.44 -16.86 -5.56
C GLY A 146 10.18 -15.79 -4.51
N LEU A 147 10.15 -16.21 -3.24
CA LEU A 147 9.78 -15.36 -2.10
C LEU A 147 10.68 -14.13 -1.95
N GLU A 148 12.00 -14.34 -1.98
CA GLU A 148 12.98 -13.28 -1.69
C GLU A 148 12.89 -12.13 -2.69
N GLY A 149 12.85 -12.45 -3.98
CA GLY A 149 12.68 -11.44 -5.03
C GLY A 149 11.32 -10.76 -4.98
N THR A 150 10.26 -11.52 -4.70
CA THR A 150 8.91 -10.94 -4.56
C THR A 150 8.84 -9.97 -3.39
N VAL A 151 9.40 -10.34 -2.22
CA VAL A 151 9.49 -9.46 -1.04
C VAL A 151 10.31 -8.20 -1.36
N LEU A 152 11.46 -8.36 -2.02
CA LEU A 152 12.33 -7.23 -2.38
C LEU A 152 11.55 -6.23 -3.26
N ILE A 153 10.96 -6.70 -4.34
CA ILE A 153 10.26 -5.84 -5.30
C ILE A 153 9.04 -5.18 -4.65
N LEU A 154 8.17 -5.95 -4.02
CA LEU A 154 6.99 -5.39 -3.37
C LEU A 154 7.38 -4.39 -2.27
N THR A 155 8.44 -4.66 -1.51
CA THR A 155 8.94 -3.70 -0.53
C THR A 155 9.36 -2.39 -1.18
N LEU A 156 10.14 -2.42 -2.28
CA LEU A 156 10.61 -1.22 -2.97
C LEU A 156 9.48 -0.34 -3.50
N TYR A 157 8.32 -0.91 -3.80
CA TYR A 157 7.17 -0.17 -4.35
C TYR A 157 6.07 0.13 -3.34
N THR A 158 6.08 -0.52 -2.15
CA THR A 158 5.03 -0.32 -1.14
C THR A 158 5.51 0.33 0.16
N TYR A 159 6.84 0.39 0.46
CA TYR A 159 7.33 1.10 1.63
C TYR A 159 6.87 2.58 1.70
N PRO A 160 6.61 3.28 0.58
CA PRO A 160 6.16 4.66 0.68
C PRO A 160 4.80 4.82 1.36
N TYR A 161 3.94 3.80 1.44
CA TYR A 161 2.72 3.85 2.25
C TYR A 161 3.07 4.10 3.73
N VAL A 162 3.99 3.31 4.28
CA VAL A 162 4.48 3.49 5.65
C VAL A 162 5.23 4.81 5.81
N TYR A 163 6.07 5.17 4.81
CA TYR A 163 6.81 6.42 4.81
C TYR A 163 5.90 7.64 4.91
N ILE A 164 4.86 7.72 4.06
CA ILE A 164 3.96 8.88 3.99
C ILE A 164 3.15 9.03 5.27
N THR A 165 2.59 7.94 5.80
CA THR A 165 1.80 7.97 7.04
C THR A 165 2.67 8.30 8.25
N ALA A 166 3.82 7.67 8.41
CA ALA A 166 4.78 7.98 9.47
C ALA A 166 5.29 9.43 9.37
N ARG A 167 5.58 9.90 8.14
CA ARG A 167 6.00 11.27 7.89
C ARG A 167 4.92 12.29 8.26
N ALA A 168 3.66 12.03 7.95
CA ALA A 168 2.54 12.89 8.32
C ALA A 168 2.43 12.99 9.85
N SER A 169 2.47 11.87 10.55
CA SER A 169 2.43 11.80 12.01
C SER A 169 3.63 12.50 12.64
N LEU A 170 4.87 12.26 12.16
CA LEU A 170 6.04 12.98 12.64
C LEU A 170 5.96 14.49 12.45
N LYS A 171 5.28 14.99 11.43
CA LYS A 171 5.09 16.43 11.18
C LYS A 171 4.04 17.06 12.08
N SER A 172 2.97 16.34 12.42
CA SER A 172 1.89 16.82 13.28
C SER A 172 2.17 16.64 14.77
N MET A 173 3.21 15.87 15.12
CA MET A 173 3.56 15.55 16.51
C MET A 173 3.96 16.80 17.29
N ASP A 174 3.41 16.93 18.51
CA ASP A 174 3.79 17.98 19.47
C ASP A 174 5.22 17.72 20.00
N THR A 175 6.09 18.70 19.82
CA THR A 175 7.49 18.61 20.24
C THR A 175 7.71 19.03 21.69
N THR A 176 6.72 19.60 22.37
CA THR A 176 6.82 19.97 23.79
C THR A 176 7.11 18.75 24.67
N LEU A 177 6.54 17.59 24.32
CA LEU A 177 6.83 16.32 24.99
C LEU A 177 8.28 15.85 24.80
N ILE A 178 8.87 16.12 23.64
CA ILE A 178 10.28 15.82 23.36
C ILE A 178 11.18 16.75 24.16
N ASP A 179 10.82 18.04 24.23
CA ASP A 179 11.59 19.02 24.97
C ASP A 179 11.50 18.74 26.48
N ALA A 180 10.32 18.37 27.00
CA ALA A 180 10.14 17.91 28.37
C ALA A 180 10.94 16.64 28.70
N ALA A 181 10.97 15.66 27.80
CA ALA A 181 11.79 14.45 28.00
C ALA A 181 13.30 14.76 28.04
N ARG A 182 13.75 15.77 27.28
CA ARG A 182 15.16 16.21 27.29
C ARG A 182 15.55 16.96 28.56
N THR A 183 14.63 17.70 29.17
CA THR A 183 14.86 18.35 30.48
C THR A 183 14.99 17.34 31.61
N LEU A 184 14.48 16.10 31.42
CA LEU A 184 14.61 14.98 32.34
C LEU A 184 15.86 14.12 32.07
N GLU A 185 16.89 14.67 31.38
CA GLU A 185 18.17 14.02 31.05
C GLU A 185 18.07 12.72 30.24
N HIS A 186 16.94 12.46 29.58
CA HIS A 186 16.80 11.31 28.71
C HIS A 186 17.70 11.44 27.46
N ASP A 187 18.44 10.34 27.16
CA ASP A 187 19.24 10.24 25.91
C ASP A 187 18.32 10.33 24.68
N ARG A 188 18.93 10.70 23.53
CA ARG A 188 18.21 10.83 22.24
C ARG A 188 17.52 9.55 21.82
N TRP A 189 18.13 8.39 22.05
CA TRP A 189 17.57 7.09 21.73
C TRP A 189 16.39 6.73 22.62
N GLU A 190 16.52 7.03 23.92
CA GLU A 190 15.45 6.80 24.89
C GLU A 190 14.23 7.69 24.60
N THR A 191 14.45 8.98 24.30
CA THR A 191 13.39 9.91 23.85
C THR A 191 12.73 9.41 22.56
N PHE A 192 13.50 8.92 21.59
CA PHE A 192 12.94 8.34 20.36
C PHE A 192 12.05 7.13 20.68
N ARG A 193 12.57 6.18 21.46
CA ARG A 193 11.84 4.94 21.77
C ARG A 193 10.63 5.14 22.67
N ARG A 194 10.74 6.03 23.69
CA ARG A 194 9.69 6.22 24.70
C ARG A 194 8.65 7.29 24.33
N VAL A 195 9.01 8.26 23.51
CA VAL A 195 8.12 9.38 23.15
C VAL A 195 7.73 9.33 21.68
N THR A 196 8.72 9.28 20.76
CA THR A 196 8.44 9.38 19.32
C THR A 196 7.74 8.13 18.79
N VAL A 197 8.28 6.93 19.07
CA VAL A 197 7.73 5.66 18.54
C VAL A 197 6.28 5.43 18.99
N PRO A 198 5.90 5.57 20.25
CA PRO A 198 4.49 5.40 20.67
C PRO A 198 3.52 6.35 19.96
N GLN A 199 3.92 7.60 19.72
CA GLN A 199 3.08 8.60 19.06
C GLN A 199 2.87 8.32 17.56
N ILE A 200 3.88 7.80 16.86
CA ILE A 200 3.75 7.50 15.43
C ILE A 200 3.21 6.08 15.18
N ARG A 201 3.13 5.23 16.20
CA ARG A 201 2.72 3.82 16.09
C ARG A 201 1.38 3.64 15.36
N PRO A 202 0.30 4.40 15.65
CA PRO A 202 -0.96 4.25 14.91
C PRO A 202 -0.80 4.55 13.42
N ALA A 203 -0.09 5.62 13.07
CA ALA A 203 0.14 6.00 11.67
C ALA A 203 1.04 4.98 10.93
N VAL A 204 2.06 4.44 11.61
CA VAL A 204 2.90 3.35 11.06
C VAL A 204 2.06 2.11 10.84
N ALA A 205 1.19 1.74 11.78
CA ALA A 205 0.30 0.60 11.65
C ALA A 205 -0.68 0.77 10.48
N ALA A 206 -1.28 1.96 10.32
CA ALA A 206 -2.14 2.27 9.17
C ALA A 206 -1.39 2.12 7.83
N GLY A 207 -0.16 2.67 7.72
CA GLY A 207 0.68 2.51 6.54
C GLY A 207 1.09 1.06 6.28
N ALA A 208 1.38 0.30 7.34
CA ALA A 208 1.71 -1.13 7.26
C ALA A 208 0.53 -1.95 6.74
N LEU A 209 -0.69 -1.67 7.22
CA LEU A 209 -1.91 -2.34 6.74
C LEU A 209 -2.23 -1.99 5.29
N LEU A 210 -2.03 -0.73 4.87
CA LEU A 210 -2.14 -0.35 3.45
C LEU A 210 -1.13 -1.13 2.59
N SER A 211 0.12 -1.28 3.04
CA SER A 211 1.11 -2.12 2.35
C SER A 211 0.66 -3.58 2.29
N ALA A 212 0.14 -4.13 3.39
CA ALA A 212 -0.35 -5.51 3.47
C ALA A 212 -1.52 -5.76 2.49
N LEU A 213 -2.47 -4.84 2.42
CA LEU A 213 -3.60 -4.91 1.49
C LEU A 213 -3.13 -4.84 0.03
N TYR A 214 -2.17 -3.96 -0.27
CA TYR A 214 -1.58 -3.90 -1.60
C TYR A 214 -0.93 -5.22 -2.00
N VAL A 215 -0.11 -5.79 -1.11
CA VAL A 215 0.59 -7.08 -1.34
C VAL A 215 -0.40 -8.23 -1.59
N LEU A 216 -1.50 -8.28 -0.82
CA LEU A 216 -2.55 -9.29 -1.02
C LEU A 216 -3.28 -9.14 -2.36
N ALA A 217 -3.42 -7.92 -2.86
CA ALA A 217 -4.12 -7.63 -4.11
C ALA A 217 -3.20 -7.73 -5.34
N ASP A 218 -1.87 -7.70 -5.14
CA ASP A 218 -0.93 -7.72 -6.27
C ASP A 218 -0.87 -9.11 -6.90
N PHE A 219 -1.19 -9.15 -8.19
CA PHE A 219 -1.07 -10.32 -9.05
C PHE A 219 0.23 -10.28 -9.88
N GLY A 220 0.60 -9.09 -10.34
CA GLY A 220 1.64 -8.91 -11.37
C GLY A 220 3.02 -9.33 -10.89
N THR A 221 3.43 -8.86 -9.72
CA THR A 221 4.75 -9.17 -9.17
C THR A 221 4.90 -10.65 -8.85
N PRO A 222 3.99 -11.31 -8.09
CA PRO A 222 4.09 -12.75 -7.84
C PRO A 222 4.08 -13.59 -9.12
N SER A 223 3.33 -13.17 -10.14
CA SER A 223 3.29 -13.88 -11.42
C SER A 223 4.62 -13.85 -12.16
N ILE A 224 5.27 -12.68 -12.22
CA ILE A 224 6.58 -12.51 -12.84
C ILE A 224 7.66 -13.23 -12.03
N MET A 225 7.58 -13.14 -10.69
CA MET A 225 8.52 -13.79 -9.76
C MET A 225 8.27 -15.28 -9.56
N ARG A 226 7.26 -15.86 -10.23
CA ARG A 226 6.89 -17.29 -10.14
C ARG A 226 6.66 -17.76 -8.72
N TYR A 227 6.03 -16.91 -7.88
CA TYR A 227 5.75 -17.22 -6.50
C TYR A 227 4.25 -17.46 -6.29
N ASP A 228 3.89 -18.67 -5.81
CA ASP A 228 2.51 -19.11 -5.68
C ASP A 228 1.84 -18.51 -4.45
N VAL A 229 1.04 -17.47 -4.69
CA VAL A 229 0.17 -16.80 -3.73
C VAL A 229 -1.28 -16.81 -4.23
N PHE A 230 -2.24 -16.41 -3.40
CA PHE A 230 -3.65 -16.40 -3.75
C PHE A 230 -3.95 -15.85 -5.14
N THR A 231 -3.53 -14.63 -5.43
CA THR A 231 -3.85 -13.95 -6.69
C THR A 231 -3.34 -14.70 -7.92
N ARG A 232 -2.12 -15.22 -7.86
CA ARG A 232 -1.52 -15.99 -8.95
C ARG A 232 -2.24 -17.33 -9.15
N VAL A 233 -2.46 -18.09 -8.08
CA VAL A 233 -3.07 -19.42 -8.17
C VAL A 233 -4.55 -19.33 -8.55
N ILE A 234 -5.30 -18.35 -8.02
CA ILE A 234 -6.67 -18.09 -8.45
C ILE A 234 -6.74 -17.85 -9.97
N PHE A 235 -5.83 -17.05 -10.52
CA PHE A 235 -5.79 -16.77 -11.95
C PHE A 235 -5.49 -18.03 -12.77
N VAL A 236 -4.52 -18.84 -12.35
CA VAL A 236 -4.15 -20.09 -13.05
C VAL A 236 -5.30 -21.11 -13.01
N GLU A 237 -5.88 -21.33 -11.82
CA GLU A 237 -6.99 -22.26 -11.63
C GLU A 237 -8.24 -21.84 -12.42
N PHE A 238 -8.53 -20.54 -12.46
CA PHE A 238 -9.64 -20.02 -13.26
C PHE A 238 -9.47 -20.28 -14.75
N GLY A 239 -8.22 -20.26 -15.26
CA GLY A 239 -7.88 -20.55 -16.66
C GLY A 239 -7.84 -22.06 -17.02
N THR A 240 -7.72 -22.95 -16.01
CA THR A 240 -7.47 -24.40 -16.22
C THR A 240 -8.64 -25.31 -15.79
N PHE A 241 -9.87 -24.84 -15.85
CA PHE A 241 -11.09 -25.57 -15.41
C PHE A 241 -11.18 -25.83 -13.89
N GLY A 242 -10.25 -25.35 -13.07
CA GLY A 242 -10.25 -25.44 -11.61
C GLY A 242 -11.18 -24.43 -10.91
N ARG A 243 -12.36 -24.14 -11.47
CA ARG A 243 -13.26 -23.09 -10.97
C ARG A 243 -13.60 -23.19 -9.50
N ASP A 244 -13.84 -24.40 -9.01
CA ASP A 244 -14.19 -24.64 -7.59
C ASP A 244 -13.03 -24.28 -6.68
N THR A 245 -11.80 -24.65 -7.04
CA THR A 245 -10.58 -24.28 -6.32
C THR A 245 -10.39 -22.75 -6.35
N ALA A 246 -10.52 -22.14 -7.53
CA ALA A 246 -10.39 -20.68 -7.67
C ALA A 246 -11.42 -19.93 -6.80
N VAL A 247 -12.67 -20.37 -6.76
CA VAL A 247 -13.74 -19.77 -5.94
C VAL A 247 -13.40 -19.89 -4.45
N LEU A 248 -12.97 -21.05 -3.97
CA LEU A 248 -12.63 -21.24 -2.58
C LEU A 248 -11.39 -20.46 -2.14
N LEU A 249 -10.34 -20.40 -2.97
CA LEU A 249 -9.18 -19.54 -2.74
C LEU A 249 -9.56 -18.05 -2.72
N SER A 250 -10.47 -17.62 -3.61
CA SER A 250 -10.97 -16.25 -3.63
C SER A 250 -11.74 -15.91 -2.35
N LEU A 251 -12.57 -16.84 -1.83
CA LEU A 251 -13.27 -16.65 -0.55
C LEU A 251 -12.28 -16.56 0.63
N GLN A 252 -11.21 -17.36 0.63
CA GLN A 252 -10.14 -17.24 1.63
C GLN A 252 -9.45 -15.88 1.55
N LEU A 253 -9.11 -15.42 0.34
CA LEU A 253 -8.51 -14.12 0.13
C LEU A 253 -9.43 -12.99 0.63
N VAL A 254 -10.72 -13.05 0.34
CA VAL A 254 -11.72 -12.10 0.86
C VAL A 254 -11.75 -12.13 2.38
N ALA A 255 -11.78 -13.31 3.00
CA ALA A 255 -11.78 -13.43 4.46
C ALA A 255 -10.53 -12.82 5.10
N VAL A 256 -9.34 -13.09 4.54
CA VAL A 256 -8.08 -12.49 5.00
C VAL A 256 -8.10 -10.96 4.83
N THR A 257 -8.60 -10.48 3.70
CA THR A 257 -8.71 -9.03 3.41
C THR A 257 -9.66 -8.35 4.40
N VAL A 258 -10.84 -8.93 4.66
CA VAL A 258 -11.81 -8.42 5.65
C VAL A 258 -11.20 -8.42 7.05
N PHE A 259 -10.46 -9.46 7.42
CA PHE A 259 -9.75 -9.50 8.70
C PHE A 259 -8.73 -8.36 8.83
N ILE A 260 -7.95 -8.08 7.79
CA ILE A 260 -6.98 -6.96 7.79
C ILE A 260 -7.71 -5.62 7.88
N LEU A 261 -8.81 -5.43 7.15
CA LEU A 261 -9.62 -4.20 7.22
C LEU A 261 -10.25 -4.01 8.60
N TRP A 262 -10.71 -5.09 9.22
CA TRP A 262 -11.21 -5.05 10.59
C TRP A 262 -10.11 -4.64 11.59
N LEU A 263 -8.90 -5.18 11.42
CA LEU A 263 -7.75 -4.80 12.23
C LEU A 263 -7.38 -3.32 12.04
N GLU A 264 -7.42 -2.82 10.80
CA GLU A 264 -7.22 -1.41 10.47
C GLU A 264 -8.24 -0.51 11.17
N ALA A 265 -9.52 -0.86 11.09
CA ALA A 265 -10.60 -0.10 11.73
C ALA A 265 -10.40 0.01 13.26
N ARG A 266 -9.94 -1.06 13.90
CA ARG A 266 -9.62 -1.04 15.33
C ARG A 266 -8.45 -0.12 15.68
N ILE A 267 -7.39 -0.12 14.88
CA ILE A 267 -6.20 0.71 15.12
C ILE A 267 -6.54 2.20 14.88
N ARG A 268 -7.32 2.49 13.84
CA ARG A 268 -7.72 3.86 13.50
C ARG A 268 -8.63 4.52 14.55
N GLY A 269 -9.45 3.73 15.25
CA GLY A 269 -10.33 4.22 16.33
C GLY A 269 -9.60 4.79 17.54
N GLU A 270 -8.30 4.58 17.68
CA GLU A 270 -7.46 5.09 18.76
C GLU A 270 -6.73 6.41 18.42
N GLU A 271 -6.88 6.93 17.20
CA GLU A 271 -6.29 8.21 16.80
C GLU A 271 -6.94 9.38 17.55
N ARG A 272 -6.39 9.72 18.70
CA ARG A 272 -6.65 11.03 19.35
C ARG A 272 -5.95 12.10 18.52
N THR A 273 -6.71 12.97 17.88
CA THR A 273 -6.26 14.20 17.25
C THR A 273 -5.58 15.09 18.29
N THR A 274 -4.30 14.94 18.51
CA THR A 274 -3.50 15.88 19.27
C THR A 274 -3.22 17.08 18.36
N ALA A 275 -3.87 18.19 18.63
CA ALA A 275 -3.64 19.45 17.92
C ALA A 275 -2.16 19.83 18.05
N GLY A 276 -1.48 19.96 16.89
CA GLY A 276 -0.05 20.09 16.83
C GLY A 276 0.52 21.39 17.40
N GLY A 277 1.45 21.25 18.32
CA GLY A 277 2.33 22.34 18.75
C GLY A 277 3.43 22.66 17.71
N ARG A 278 3.82 23.93 17.65
CA ARG A 278 4.69 24.53 16.61
C ARG A 278 6.19 24.54 16.93
N SER A 279 6.79 23.53 17.45
CA SER A 279 8.25 23.54 17.61
C SER A 279 8.94 22.57 16.66
N ARG A 280 9.84 23.09 15.81
CA ARG A 280 10.58 22.35 14.79
C ARG A 280 12.07 22.22 15.16
N ALA A 281 12.37 21.73 16.34
CA ALA A 281 13.76 21.46 16.68
C ALA A 281 14.25 20.26 15.83
N LEU A 282 15.09 20.55 14.82
CA LEU A 282 15.74 19.53 14.02
C LEU A 282 16.91 18.90 14.79
N VAL A 283 17.00 17.58 14.72
CA VAL A 283 18.15 16.84 15.25
C VAL A 283 19.35 17.08 14.33
N LYS A 284 20.39 17.73 14.85
CA LYS A 284 21.65 17.92 14.12
C LYS A 284 22.40 16.61 14.05
N LEU A 285 22.66 16.12 12.84
CA LEU A 285 23.40 14.88 12.57
C LEU A 285 24.93 15.07 12.70
N GLY A 286 25.42 16.30 12.67
CA GLY A 286 26.85 16.60 12.74
C GLY A 286 27.65 15.87 11.64
N ARG A 287 28.64 15.08 12.03
CA ARG A 287 29.47 14.30 11.07
C ARG A 287 28.70 13.24 10.30
N TRP A 288 27.55 12.80 10.80
CA TRP A 288 26.70 11.79 10.17
C TRP A 288 25.74 12.37 9.11
N ARG A 289 25.77 13.68 8.89
CA ARG A 289 24.86 14.37 7.96
C ARG A 289 24.95 13.84 6.52
N TYR A 290 26.17 13.63 6.02
CA TYR A 290 26.39 13.09 4.67
C TYR A 290 26.23 11.57 4.60
N PRO A 291 26.80 10.77 5.53
CA PRO A 291 26.53 9.33 5.57
C PRO A 291 25.06 8.97 5.67
N ALA A 292 24.23 9.77 6.35
CA ALA A 292 22.77 9.54 6.42
C ALA A 292 22.04 9.67 5.08
N VAL A 293 22.67 10.28 4.07
CA VAL A 293 22.13 10.32 2.70
C VAL A 293 22.23 8.95 2.04
N ILE A 294 23.23 8.13 2.37
CA ILE A 294 23.48 6.85 1.70
C ILE A 294 22.26 5.92 1.72
N PRO A 295 21.66 5.58 2.86
CA PRO A 295 20.49 4.70 2.87
C PRO A 295 19.28 5.29 2.11
N VAL A 296 19.11 6.61 2.16
CA VAL A 296 18.02 7.29 1.43
C VAL A 296 18.25 7.20 -0.07
N ALA A 297 19.49 7.48 -0.50
CA ALA A 297 19.89 7.41 -1.92
C ALA A 297 19.86 5.96 -2.44
N ALA A 298 20.27 4.99 -1.61
CA ALA A 298 20.26 3.58 -1.98
C ALA A 298 18.83 3.09 -2.24
N VAL A 299 17.90 3.37 -1.33
CA VAL A 299 16.49 2.97 -1.51
C VAL A 299 15.86 3.67 -2.72
N ALA A 300 16.03 4.98 -2.86
CA ALA A 300 15.51 5.72 -4.02
C ALA A 300 16.19 5.28 -5.33
N GLY A 301 17.49 5.01 -5.30
CA GLY A 301 18.25 4.51 -6.45
C GLY A 301 17.75 3.13 -6.91
N LEU A 302 17.60 2.19 -5.98
CA LEU A 302 17.08 0.85 -6.28
C LEU A 302 15.64 0.90 -6.79
N ALA A 303 14.80 1.72 -6.20
CA ALA A 303 13.37 1.76 -6.56
C ALA A 303 13.07 2.56 -7.83
N LEU A 304 13.89 3.57 -8.18
CA LEU A 304 13.64 4.45 -9.32
C LEU A 304 14.72 4.36 -10.40
N VAL A 305 15.99 4.56 -10.00
CA VAL A 305 17.07 4.70 -11.00
C VAL A 305 17.35 3.38 -11.69
N VAL A 306 17.42 2.29 -10.94
CA VAL A 306 17.71 0.96 -11.50
C VAL A 306 16.65 0.53 -12.53
N PRO A 307 15.32 0.48 -12.22
CA PRO A 307 14.33 0.06 -13.20
C PRO A 307 14.24 1.01 -14.41
N VAL A 308 14.35 2.32 -14.17
CA VAL A 308 14.33 3.29 -15.28
C VAL A 308 15.56 3.11 -16.19
N ALA A 309 16.74 2.93 -15.63
CA ALA A 309 17.98 2.68 -16.41
C ALA A 309 17.86 1.40 -17.24
N ILE A 310 17.27 0.33 -16.69
CA ILE A 310 17.04 -0.93 -17.40
C ILE A 310 16.09 -0.70 -18.57
N LEU A 311 14.95 -0.03 -18.34
CA LEU A 311 13.98 0.27 -19.39
C LEU A 311 14.59 1.13 -20.51
N LEU A 312 15.39 2.14 -20.15
CA LEU A 312 16.10 2.97 -21.11
C LEU A 312 17.15 2.17 -21.90
N SER A 313 17.84 1.22 -21.27
CA SER A 313 18.80 0.35 -21.94
C SER A 313 18.14 -0.51 -23.03
N TRP A 314 16.89 -0.96 -22.80
CA TRP A 314 16.14 -1.69 -23.83
C TRP A 314 15.76 -0.80 -25.01
N LEU A 315 15.38 0.45 -24.73
CA LEU A 315 15.07 1.40 -25.77
C LEU A 315 16.28 1.64 -26.69
N GLY A 316 17.49 1.74 -26.10
CA GLY A 316 18.73 1.86 -26.87
C GLY A 316 19.10 0.58 -27.66
N ALA A 317 18.87 -0.61 -27.07
CA ALA A 317 19.13 -1.87 -27.71
C ALA A 317 18.16 -2.18 -28.87
N SER A 318 16.91 -1.74 -28.78
CA SER A 318 15.89 -1.93 -29.82
C SER A 318 16.11 -1.05 -31.05
N SER A 319 16.98 -0.04 -30.99
CA SER A 319 17.33 0.82 -32.12
C SER A 319 18.08 0.07 -33.25
N GLY A 320 18.55 -1.15 -32.98
CA GLY A 320 19.14 -2.06 -33.97
C GLY A 320 18.21 -3.14 -34.51
N ALA A 321 16.98 -3.25 -33.97
CA ALA A 321 16.01 -4.24 -34.42
C ALA A 321 15.26 -3.74 -35.67
N SER A 322 15.07 -4.60 -36.64
CA SER A 322 14.47 -4.32 -37.96
C SER A 322 12.96 -3.94 -37.92
N GLN A 323 12.34 -3.84 -36.74
CA GLN A 323 10.98 -3.32 -36.61
C GLN A 323 11.00 -1.97 -35.90
N PRO A 324 10.54 -0.88 -36.56
CA PRO A 324 10.41 0.40 -35.91
C PRO A 324 9.39 0.30 -34.79
N LEU A 325 9.74 0.79 -33.57
CA LEU A 325 8.78 0.98 -32.48
C LEU A 325 7.69 1.96 -32.96
N SER A 326 6.59 1.42 -33.45
CA SER A 326 5.42 2.24 -33.78
C SER A 326 4.74 2.65 -32.46
N VAL A 327 5.12 3.80 -31.93
CA VAL A 327 4.39 4.42 -30.82
C VAL A 327 3.03 4.84 -31.35
N GLN A 328 2.02 4.04 -31.08
CA GLN A 328 0.66 4.41 -31.43
C GLN A 328 0.09 5.34 -30.35
N TRP A 329 0.01 6.60 -30.65
CA TRP A 329 -0.58 7.61 -29.78
C TRP A 329 -2.02 7.28 -29.36
N SER A 330 -2.73 6.46 -30.14
CA SER A 330 -4.04 5.94 -29.79
C SER A 330 -4.06 5.16 -28.46
N TYR A 331 -2.99 4.40 -28.15
CA TYR A 331 -2.91 3.66 -26.88
C TYR A 331 -2.82 4.63 -25.69
N ALA A 332 -2.00 5.68 -25.80
CA ALA A 332 -1.89 6.70 -24.77
C ALA A 332 -3.22 7.44 -24.59
N PHE A 333 -3.84 7.86 -25.69
CA PHE A 333 -5.13 8.54 -25.67
C PHE A 333 -6.24 7.66 -25.06
N ASN A 334 -6.32 6.39 -25.47
CA ASN A 334 -7.30 5.45 -24.92
C ASN A 334 -7.08 5.22 -23.42
N SER A 335 -5.82 5.07 -22.98
CA SER A 335 -5.49 4.89 -21.56
C SER A 335 -5.93 6.11 -20.72
N VAL A 336 -5.63 7.32 -21.20
CA VAL A 336 -6.04 8.56 -20.52
C VAL A 336 -7.56 8.69 -20.48
N THR A 337 -8.24 8.42 -21.61
CA THR A 337 -9.70 8.55 -21.71
C THR A 337 -10.41 7.56 -20.79
N VAL A 338 -9.99 6.28 -20.79
CA VAL A 338 -10.58 5.25 -19.92
C VAL A 338 -10.32 5.57 -18.46
N SER A 339 -9.09 5.99 -18.11
CA SER A 339 -8.75 6.36 -16.73
C SER A 339 -9.54 7.57 -16.25
N ALA A 340 -9.69 8.60 -17.10
CA ALA A 340 -10.49 9.78 -16.77
C ALA A 340 -11.99 9.44 -16.60
N ALA A 341 -12.53 8.60 -17.48
CA ALA A 341 -13.91 8.14 -17.36
C ALA A 341 -14.12 7.31 -16.09
N ALA A 342 -13.21 6.38 -15.78
CA ALA A 342 -13.26 5.57 -14.55
C ALA A 342 -13.19 6.46 -13.30
N ALA A 343 -12.29 7.45 -13.28
CA ALA A 343 -12.17 8.41 -12.18
C ALA A 343 -13.47 9.24 -12.00
N ALA A 344 -14.05 9.72 -13.10
CA ALA A 344 -15.32 10.47 -13.06
C ALA A 344 -16.46 9.61 -12.49
N VAL A 345 -16.59 8.37 -12.95
CA VAL A 345 -17.58 7.42 -12.42
C VAL A 345 -17.36 7.15 -10.94
N ALA A 346 -16.12 6.91 -10.52
CA ALA A 346 -15.79 6.66 -9.11
C ALA A 346 -16.13 7.85 -8.21
N VAL A 347 -15.82 9.08 -8.65
CA VAL A 347 -16.16 10.31 -7.91
C VAL A 347 -17.68 10.46 -7.80
N VAL A 348 -18.41 10.36 -8.92
CA VAL A 348 -19.87 10.48 -8.93
C VAL A 348 -20.54 9.42 -8.05
N ALA A 349 -20.07 8.17 -8.12
CA ALA A 349 -20.57 7.08 -7.27
C ALA A 349 -20.20 7.27 -5.80
N GLY A 350 -19.05 7.86 -5.50
CA GLY A 350 -18.58 8.09 -4.12
C GLY A 350 -19.31 9.23 -3.40
N ILE A 351 -19.82 10.23 -4.14
CA ILE A 351 -20.50 11.41 -3.54
C ILE A 351 -21.64 11.04 -2.61
N PRO A 352 -22.66 10.23 -3.01
CA PRO A 352 -23.77 9.91 -2.12
C PRO A 352 -23.35 9.15 -0.87
N VAL A 353 -22.37 8.25 -0.97
CA VAL A 353 -21.83 7.48 0.16
C VAL A 353 -21.09 8.42 1.12
N ALA A 354 -20.22 9.27 0.61
CA ALA A 354 -19.46 10.25 1.39
C ALA A 354 -20.39 11.27 2.08
N TYR A 355 -21.41 11.75 1.37
CA TYR A 355 -22.41 12.68 1.93
C TYR A 355 -23.17 12.07 3.11
N LEU A 356 -23.65 10.83 2.96
CA LEU A 356 -24.37 10.14 4.04
C LEU A 356 -23.47 9.83 5.22
N SER A 357 -22.27 9.34 4.99
CA SER A 357 -21.30 9.05 6.04
C SER A 357 -20.92 10.30 6.83
N ALA A 358 -20.67 11.43 6.15
CA ALA A 358 -20.29 12.68 6.82
C ALA A 358 -21.43 13.31 7.61
N ARG A 359 -22.68 13.26 7.10
CA ARG A 359 -23.82 13.98 7.71
C ARG A 359 -24.65 13.14 8.67
N TYR A 360 -24.68 11.82 8.49
CA TYR A 360 -25.54 10.90 9.24
C TYR A 360 -24.75 9.76 9.91
N GLY A 361 -23.43 9.72 9.80
CA GLY A 361 -22.55 8.65 10.30
C GLY A 361 -22.61 8.38 11.81
N GLY A 362 -23.11 9.32 12.62
CA GLY A 362 -23.38 9.09 14.05
C GLY A 362 -24.61 8.23 14.35
N ARG A 363 -25.51 8.02 13.38
CA ARG A 363 -26.77 7.27 13.51
C ARG A 363 -26.77 5.90 12.82
N LEU A 364 -25.80 5.66 11.94
CA LEU A 364 -25.65 4.41 11.20
C LEU A 364 -24.20 3.88 11.33
N PRO A 365 -23.75 3.54 12.56
CA PRO A 365 -22.41 3.02 12.73
C PRO A 365 -22.30 1.66 12.05
N GLY A 366 -21.57 1.58 10.95
CA GLY A 366 -21.13 0.32 10.36
C GLY A 366 -22.00 -0.27 9.23
N VAL A 367 -22.91 0.50 8.64
CA VAL A 367 -23.73 0.01 7.51
C VAL A 367 -23.18 0.43 6.13
N PHE A 368 -22.23 1.40 6.07
CA PHE A 368 -21.60 1.87 4.83
C PHE A 368 -20.09 1.84 4.88
#